data_f9fb458ba5cef187fd3ce563bac10806
#
_entry.id   f9fb458ba5cef187fd3ce563bac10806
#
_cell.length_a   1.000
_cell.length_b   1.000
_cell.length_c   1.000
_cell.angle_alpha   90.00
_cell.angle_beta   90.00
_cell.angle_gamma   90.00
#
_symmetry.space_group_name_H-M   'P 1'
#
loop_
_entity.id
_entity.type
_entity.pdbx_description
1 polymer ?
#
loop_
_entity_poly.entity_id
_entity_poly.type
_entity_poly.pdbx_seq_one_letter_code
_entity_poly.pdbx_strand_id
1 'polypeptide(L)'
;QKTAYEISTRDWSSDVCSSDLMAAELLMPRLVQLADLDLITLHTLQFGPDAEQLAPWRGHPRITEWQERLGDYADTAHVVRQLDLVISVDTAVAHLAGALHRPTWLLLPHNADFRWLRDRADSPWYLSMRLFRQTAHGDWPSVAKQVLDALDVMFLLDLERLAAVKLPAPSHG
;
A
#
# COMPACT_ATOMS: atom_id res chain seq x y z
N GLN A 1 5.71 -16.88 2.11
CA GLN A 1 4.95 -15.75 2.67
C GLN A 1 4.71 -14.75 1.55
N LYS A 2 3.46 -14.57 1.16
CA LYS A 2 3.11 -13.66 0.06
C LYS A 2 2.67 -12.35 0.68
N THR A 3 3.59 -11.41 0.80
CA THR A 3 3.24 -10.04 1.18
C THR A 3 2.78 -9.33 -0.09
N ALA A 4 1.51 -9.02 -0.16
CA ALA A 4 0.91 -8.33 -1.29
C ALA A 4 0.69 -6.86 -0.92
N TYR A 5 1.15 -5.97 -1.77
CA TYR A 5 0.97 -4.53 -1.63
C TYR A 5 0.11 -4.02 -2.77
N GLU A 6 -0.77 -3.11 -2.45
CA GLU A 6 -1.57 -2.40 -3.43
C GLU A 6 -1.29 -0.90 -3.34
N ILE A 7 -1.10 -0.28 -4.50
CA ILE A 7 -1.21 1.16 -4.64
C ILE A 7 -2.45 1.40 -5.47
N SER A 8 -3.53 1.86 -4.83
CA SER A 8 -4.79 2.18 -5.50
C SER A 8 -4.95 3.67 -5.63
N THR A 9 -5.28 4.11 -6.84
CA THR A 9 -5.57 5.49 -7.19
C THR A 9 -6.93 5.55 -7.90
N ARG A 10 -8.03 5.36 -7.18
CA ARG A 10 -9.36 5.57 -7.76
C ARG A 10 -10.04 6.74 -7.09
N ASP A 11 -10.30 7.78 -7.84
CA ASP A 11 -10.98 8.96 -7.33
C ASP A 11 -12.28 9.30 -8.05
N TRP A 12 -13.18 9.93 -7.29
CA TRP A 12 -14.44 10.50 -7.74
C TRP A 12 -14.39 12.02 -7.93
N SER A 13 -13.28 12.67 -7.63
CA SER A 13 -13.12 14.10 -7.80
C SER A 13 -11.85 14.42 -8.60
N SER A 14 -11.97 15.31 -9.57
CA SER A 14 -10.90 15.70 -10.49
C SER A 14 -9.68 16.37 -9.85
N ASP A 15 -9.74 16.73 -8.57
CA ASP A 15 -8.68 17.47 -7.88
C ASP A 15 -7.68 16.57 -7.12
N VAL A 16 -8.01 15.30 -6.89
CA VAL A 16 -7.17 14.33 -6.18
C VAL A 16 -6.22 13.59 -7.13
N CYS A 17 -6.58 13.47 -8.40
CA CYS A 17 -5.88 12.70 -9.42
C CYS A 17 -4.37 13.02 -9.55
N SER A 18 -3.96 14.30 -9.47
CA SER A 18 -2.55 14.68 -9.57
C SER A 18 -1.71 14.29 -8.35
N SER A 19 -2.34 14.18 -7.17
CA SER A 19 -1.69 13.80 -5.92
C SER A 19 -1.34 12.32 -5.87
N ASP A 20 -2.23 11.51 -6.41
CA ASP A 20 -2.13 10.05 -6.44
C ASP A 20 -1.01 9.60 -7.36
N LEU A 21 -0.88 10.28 -8.50
CA LEU A 21 0.16 10.08 -9.49
C LEU A 21 1.56 10.20 -8.86
N MET A 22 1.80 11.27 -8.13
CA MET A 22 3.11 11.52 -7.51
C MET A 22 3.47 10.50 -6.43
N ALA A 23 2.50 10.04 -5.64
CA ALA A 23 2.77 9.03 -4.61
C ALA A 23 3.19 7.69 -5.24
N ALA A 24 2.50 7.24 -6.28
CA ALA A 24 2.84 6.01 -7.00
C ALA A 24 4.22 6.10 -7.66
N GLU A 25 4.53 7.18 -8.37
CA GLU A 25 5.83 7.40 -9.01
C GLU A 25 7.01 7.33 -8.02
N LEU A 26 6.81 7.83 -6.79
CA LEU A 26 7.85 7.84 -5.77
C LEU A 26 8.04 6.47 -5.09
N LEU A 27 6.96 5.68 -4.95
CA LEU A 27 7.00 4.41 -4.25
C LEU A 27 7.35 3.23 -5.16
N MET A 28 6.84 3.22 -6.40
CA MET A 28 6.98 2.08 -7.30
C MET A 28 8.41 1.61 -7.53
N PRO A 29 9.42 2.47 -7.76
CA PRO A 29 10.78 1.99 -7.99
C PRO A 29 11.34 1.15 -6.84
N ARG A 30 11.02 1.51 -5.60
CA ARG A 30 11.48 0.74 -4.43
C ARG A 30 10.67 -0.54 -4.24
N LEU A 31 9.37 -0.49 -4.46
CA LEU A 31 8.51 -1.67 -4.37
C LEU A 31 8.90 -2.73 -5.42
N VAL A 32 9.22 -2.32 -6.63
CA VAL A 32 9.72 -3.22 -7.68
C VAL A 32 11.05 -3.84 -7.27
N GLN A 33 11.99 -3.09 -6.70
CA GLN A 33 13.25 -3.66 -6.17
C GLN A 33 12.99 -4.73 -5.11
N LEU A 34 12.02 -4.52 -4.21
CA LEU A 34 11.63 -5.53 -3.21
C LEU A 34 10.99 -6.75 -3.86
N ALA A 35 10.22 -6.56 -4.93
CA ALA A 35 9.66 -7.66 -5.72
C ALA A 35 10.75 -8.46 -6.45
N ASP A 36 11.77 -7.81 -7.00
CA ASP A 36 12.93 -8.44 -7.63
C ASP A 36 13.72 -9.32 -6.65
N LEU A 37 13.76 -8.93 -5.39
CA LEU A 37 14.40 -9.69 -4.31
C LEU A 37 13.52 -10.82 -3.74
N ASP A 38 12.41 -11.16 -4.38
CA ASP A 38 11.45 -12.17 -3.92
C ASP A 38 10.81 -11.90 -2.55
N LEU A 39 10.91 -10.66 -2.04
CA LEU A 39 10.39 -10.29 -0.74
C LEU A 39 8.89 -10.02 -0.76
N ILE A 40 8.38 -9.51 -1.88
CA ILE A 40 6.97 -9.14 -2.04
C ILE A 40 6.39 -9.57 -3.38
N THR A 41 5.07 -9.61 -3.46
CA THR A 41 4.30 -9.61 -4.71
C THR A 41 3.41 -8.38 -4.72
N LEU A 42 3.42 -7.62 -5.81
CA LEU A 42 2.61 -6.42 -5.98
C LEU A 42 1.30 -6.76 -6.68
N HIS A 43 0.22 -6.22 -6.18
CA HIS A 43 -1.10 -6.28 -6.81
C HIS A 43 -1.57 -4.85 -7.06
N THR A 44 -1.85 -4.48 -8.30
CA THR A 44 -2.30 -3.15 -8.64
C THR A 44 -3.79 -3.17 -8.93
N LEU A 45 -4.54 -2.32 -8.24
CA LEU A 45 -5.98 -2.13 -8.43
C LEU A 45 -6.28 -0.76 -9.08
N GLN A 46 -5.31 -0.19 -9.78
CA GLN A 46 -5.47 1.06 -10.50
C GLN A 46 -6.35 0.86 -11.74
N PHE A 47 -7.23 1.84 -12.00
CA PHE A 47 -8.14 1.85 -13.14
C PHE A 47 -8.02 3.15 -13.94
N GLY A 48 -8.34 3.05 -15.22
CA GLY A 48 -8.40 4.20 -16.10
C GLY A 48 -7.03 4.73 -16.53
N PRO A 49 -6.91 6.03 -16.86
CA PRO A 49 -5.68 6.61 -17.38
C PRO A 49 -4.48 6.48 -16.45
N ASP A 50 -4.71 6.45 -15.15
CA ASP A 50 -3.66 6.39 -14.14
C ASP A 50 -2.92 5.04 -14.13
N ALA A 51 -3.55 3.98 -14.66
CA ALA A 51 -2.89 2.68 -14.84
C ALA A 51 -1.74 2.73 -15.86
N GLU A 52 -1.67 3.75 -16.73
CA GLU A 52 -0.55 3.95 -17.64
C GLU A 52 0.79 4.23 -16.93
N GLN A 53 0.77 4.69 -15.70
CA GLN A 53 1.97 4.86 -14.89
C GLN A 53 2.68 3.54 -14.62
N LEU A 54 1.94 2.43 -14.65
CA LEU A 54 2.50 1.10 -14.48
C LEU A 54 3.16 0.55 -15.75
N ALA A 55 3.02 1.25 -16.88
CA ALA A 55 3.56 0.80 -18.16
C ALA A 55 5.05 0.38 -18.13
N PRO A 56 5.96 1.08 -17.40
CA PRO A 56 7.35 0.65 -17.26
C PRO A 56 7.55 -0.73 -16.64
N TRP A 57 6.57 -1.21 -15.88
CA TRP A 57 6.65 -2.47 -15.11
C TRP A 57 5.65 -3.53 -15.56
N ARG A 58 4.94 -3.30 -16.68
CA ARG A 58 4.03 -4.28 -17.28
C ARG A 58 4.75 -5.57 -17.62
N GLY A 59 4.12 -6.69 -17.28
CA GLY A 59 4.68 -8.01 -17.52
C GLY A 59 5.74 -8.45 -16.50
N HIS A 60 6.00 -7.66 -15.47
CA HIS A 60 6.88 -8.08 -14.40
C HIS A 60 6.30 -9.31 -13.66
N PRO A 61 7.07 -10.39 -13.43
CA PRO A 61 6.55 -11.66 -12.93
C PRO A 61 5.95 -11.59 -11.52
N ARG A 62 6.31 -10.56 -10.75
CA ARG A 62 5.82 -10.31 -9.39
C ARG A 62 4.80 -9.19 -9.29
N ILE A 63 4.33 -8.65 -10.40
CA ILE A 63 3.30 -7.61 -10.43
C ILE A 63 2.07 -8.18 -11.11
N THR A 64 0.94 -8.17 -10.43
CA THR A 64 -0.35 -8.60 -10.96
C THR A 64 -1.24 -7.38 -11.15
N GLU A 65 -1.63 -7.13 -12.39
CA GLU A 65 -2.57 -6.07 -12.77
C GLU A 65 -3.99 -6.66 -12.73
N TRP A 66 -4.89 -6.02 -11.99
CA TRP A 66 -6.26 -6.49 -11.80
C TRP A 66 -7.30 -5.72 -12.61
N GLN A 67 -6.93 -4.59 -13.23
CA GLN A 67 -7.88 -3.65 -13.83
C GLN A 67 -8.85 -4.31 -14.83
N GLU A 68 -8.41 -5.31 -15.60
CA GLU A 68 -9.26 -6.01 -16.58
C GLU A 68 -10.06 -7.18 -15.98
N ARG A 69 -9.78 -7.52 -14.73
CA ARG A 69 -10.34 -8.70 -14.06
C ARG A 69 -11.39 -8.37 -13.00
N LEU A 70 -11.49 -7.10 -12.61
CA LEU A 70 -12.41 -6.65 -11.57
C LEU A 70 -13.63 -5.99 -12.23
N GLY A 71 -14.79 -6.59 -12.06
CA GLY A 71 -16.05 -6.05 -12.57
C GLY A 71 -16.75 -5.11 -11.60
N ASP A 72 -16.64 -5.39 -10.29
CA ASP A 72 -17.32 -4.64 -9.24
C ASP A 72 -16.53 -4.59 -7.91
N TYR A 73 -17.18 -4.01 -6.89
CA TYR A 73 -16.59 -3.94 -5.54
C TYR A 73 -16.50 -5.28 -4.82
N ALA A 74 -17.33 -6.28 -5.19
CA ALA A 74 -17.25 -7.60 -4.59
C ALA A 74 -15.97 -8.32 -5.07
N ASP A 75 -15.64 -8.19 -6.35
CA ASP A 75 -14.40 -8.68 -6.91
C ASP A 75 -13.19 -8.00 -6.24
N THR A 76 -13.25 -6.67 -6.13
CA THR A 76 -12.21 -5.90 -5.44
C THR A 76 -12.04 -6.34 -3.99
N ALA A 77 -13.14 -6.55 -3.26
CA ALA A 77 -13.11 -7.05 -1.89
C ALA A 77 -12.50 -8.45 -1.79
N HIS A 78 -12.77 -9.31 -2.78
CA HIS A 78 -12.17 -10.65 -2.82
C HIS A 78 -10.64 -10.58 -2.92
N VAL A 79 -10.11 -9.71 -3.76
CA VAL A 79 -8.65 -9.50 -3.87
C VAL A 79 -8.12 -8.89 -2.58
N VAL A 80 -8.68 -7.76 -2.11
CA VAL A 80 -8.23 -7.03 -0.92
C VAL A 80 -8.15 -7.93 0.31
N ARG A 81 -9.07 -8.88 0.49
CA ARG A 81 -9.03 -9.85 1.59
C ARG A 81 -7.78 -10.73 1.62
N GLN A 82 -7.12 -10.91 0.49
CA GLN A 82 -5.95 -11.77 0.35
C GLN A 82 -4.63 -10.99 0.49
N LEU A 83 -4.69 -9.66 0.55
CA LEU A 83 -3.51 -8.80 0.68
C LEU A 83 -3.09 -8.71 2.15
N ASP A 84 -1.79 -8.73 2.41
CA ASP A 84 -1.22 -8.55 3.74
C ASP A 84 -1.18 -7.07 4.12
N LEU A 85 -1.02 -6.18 3.14
CA LEU A 85 -1.02 -4.74 3.30
C LEU A 85 -1.64 -4.07 2.06
N VAL A 86 -2.45 -3.05 2.29
CA VAL A 86 -2.96 -2.14 1.27
C VAL A 86 -2.31 -0.77 1.47
N ILE A 87 -1.67 -0.22 0.43
CA ILE A 87 -1.16 1.15 0.43
C ILE A 87 -2.02 1.93 -0.56
N SER A 88 -2.70 2.96 -0.10
CA SER A 88 -3.65 3.71 -0.92
C SER A 88 -3.70 5.18 -0.51
N VAL A 89 -4.10 6.04 -1.41
CA VAL A 89 -4.57 7.39 -1.10
C VAL A 89 -6.04 7.34 -0.67
N ASP A 90 -6.66 8.49 -0.38
CA ASP A 90 -8.06 8.60 0.06
C ASP A 90 -9.03 8.23 -1.06
N THR A 91 -9.26 6.94 -1.24
CA THR A 91 -10.11 6.35 -2.28
C THR A 91 -11.10 5.33 -1.72
N ALA A 92 -12.05 4.91 -2.54
CA ALA A 92 -13.01 3.88 -2.18
C ALA A 92 -12.34 2.55 -1.78
N VAL A 93 -11.19 2.22 -2.36
CA VAL A 93 -10.45 0.99 -2.02
C VAL A 93 -9.86 1.08 -0.61
N ALA A 94 -9.36 2.25 -0.18
CA ALA A 94 -8.91 2.46 1.19
C ALA A 94 -10.03 2.22 2.21
N HIS A 95 -11.23 2.75 1.93
CA HIS A 95 -12.41 2.52 2.76
C HIS A 95 -12.82 1.04 2.76
N LEU A 96 -12.80 0.39 1.62
CA LEU A 96 -13.09 -1.04 1.50
C LEU A 96 -12.11 -1.88 2.31
N ALA A 97 -10.80 -1.60 2.20
CA ALA A 97 -9.76 -2.29 2.96
C ALA A 97 -9.93 -2.09 4.47
N GLY A 98 -10.22 -0.87 4.90
CA GLY A 98 -10.51 -0.55 6.30
C GLY A 98 -11.75 -1.29 6.82
N ALA A 99 -12.83 -1.33 6.04
CA ALA A 99 -14.07 -2.06 6.38
C ALA A 99 -13.85 -3.58 6.45
N LEU A 100 -12.95 -4.11 5.64
CA LEU A 100 -12.53 -5.51 5.67
C LEU A 100 -11.48 -5.81 6.75
N HIS A 101 -11.13 -4.83 7.56
CA HIS A 101 -10.14 -4.92 8.63
C HIS A 101 -8.76 -5.37 8.13
N ARG A 102 -8.39 -4.99 6.89
CA ARG A 102 -7.06 -5.28 6.35
C ARG A 102 -6.08 -4.19 6.76
N PRO A 103 -4.81 -4.55 7.07
CA PRO A 103 -3.78 -3.55 7.30
C PRO A 103 -3.73 -2.59 6.12
N THR A 104 -3.90 -1.29 6.39
CA THR A 104 -3.98 -0.27 5.36
C THR A 104 -3.11 0.93 5.74
N TRP A 105 -2.25 1.35 4.83
CA TRP A 105 -1.48 2.57 4.93
C TRP A 105 -2.09 3.61 4.01
N LEU A 106 -2.68 4.62 4.61
CA LEU A 106 -3.38 5.67 3.90
C LEU A 106 -2.48 6.89 3.75
N LEU A 107 -2.24 7.27 2.49
CA LEU A 107 -1.43 8.42 2.12
C LEU A 107 -2.34 9.64 1.99
N LEU A 108 -2.04 10.70 2.74
CA LEU A 108 -2.91 11.86 2.85
C LEU A 108 -2.19 13.15 2.44
N PRO A 109 -2.87 14.04 1.70
CA PRO A 109 -2.38 15.38 1.46
C PRO A 109 -2.33 16.19 2.77
N HIS A 110 -1.64 17.34 2.75
CA HIS A 110 -1.57 18.23 3.91
C HIS A 110 -2.97 18.67 4.38
N ASN A 111 -3.85 19.01 3.45
CA ASN A 111 -5.24 19.37 3.68
C ASN A 111 -6.17 18.18 3.36
N ALA A 112 -5.99 17.08 4.08
CA ALA A 112 -6.87 15.92 3.94
C ALA A 112 -8.30 16.20 4.37
N ASP A 113 -9.23 15.36 3.92
CA ASP A 113 -10.63 15.38 4.33
C ASP A 113 -10.79 15.32 5.85
N PHE A 114 -11.84 15.96 6.38
CA PHE A 114 -12.12 16.06 7.82
C PHE A 114 -12.25 14.68 8.49
N ARG A 115 -12.64 13.64 7.78
CA ARG A 115 -12.74 12.26 8.28
C ARG A 115 -11.43 11.75 8.88
N TRP A 116 -10.31 12.19 8.34
CA TRP A 116 -8.99 11.72 8.77
C TRP A 116 -8.41 12.54 9.92
N LEU A 117 -9.14 13.55 10.42
CA LEU A 117 -8.75 14.45 11.50
C LEU A 117 -7.35 15.04 11.28
N ARG A 118 -6.81 15.72 12.28
CA ARG A 118 -5.45 16.31 12.25
C ARG A 118 -4.60 15.68 13.34
N ASP A 119 -3.30 15.80 13.20
CA ASP A 119 -2.29 15.49 14.23
C ASP A 119 -2.38 14.05 14.81
N ARG A 120 -2.73 13.08 13.95
CA ARG A 120 -2.76 11.65 14.33
C ARG A 120 -2.31 10.75 13.19
N ALA A 121 -1.71 9.61 13.57
CA ALA A 121 -1.22 8.60 12.64
C ALA A 121 -2.16 7.36 12.54
N ASP A 122 -3.26 7.34 13.26
CA ASP A 122 -4.28 6.29 13.26
C ASP A 122 -5.63 6.82 12.78
N SER A 123 -6.54 5.94 12.39
CA SER A 123 -7.90 6.30 12.00
C SER A 123 -8.90 5.96 13.10
N PRO A 124 -9.84 6.88 13.46
CA PRO A 124 -10.90 6.56 14.40
C PRO A 124 -11.96 5.62 13.81
N TRP A 125 -12.01 5.49 12.48
CA TRP A 125 -13.01 4.71 11.77
C TRP A 125 -12.55 3.27 11.49
N TYR A 126 -11.24 3.09 11.25
CA TYR A 126 -10.66 1.83 10.84
C TYR A 126 -9.41 1.51 11.66
N LEU A 127 -9.52 0.62 12.62
CA LEU A 127 -8.43 0.27 13.55
C LEU A 127 -7.21 -0.37 12.86
N SER A 128 -7.40 -0.91 11.66
CA SER A 128 -6.34 -1.50 10.85
C SER A 128 -5.60 -0.49 9.97
N MET A 129 -5.93 0.82 10.06
CA MET A 129 -5.42 1.84 9.18
C MET A 129 -4.38 2.72 9.86
N ARG A 130 -3.25 2.93 9.19
CA ARG A 130 -2.20 3.88 9.57
C ARG A 130 -2.18 5.03 8.56
N LEU A 131 -2.08 6.27 9.05
CA LEU A 131 -2.12 7.47 8.24
C LEU A 131 -0.70 8.01 8.04
N PHE A 132 -0.35 8.29 6.78
CA PHE A 132 0.89 8.94 6.36
C PHE A 132 0.52 10.27 5.72
N ARG A 133 0.86 11.37 6.35
CA ARG A 133 0.40 12.70 5.95
C ARG A 133 1.55 13.58 5.49
N GLN A 134 1.30 14.39 4.46
CA GLN A 134 2.21 15.45 4.05
C GLN A 134 2.46 16.44 5.19
N THR A 135 3.73 16.77 5.40
CA THR A 135 4.15 17.78 6.39
C THR A 135 3.87 19.21 5.92
N ALA A 136 3.93 19.43 4.61
CA ALA A 136 3.59 20.68 3.95
C ALA A 136 2.83 20.38 2.65
N HIS A 137 2.14 21.38 2.11
CA HIS A 137 1.37 21.23 0.88
C HIS A 137 2.27 20.81 -0.29
N GLY A 138 1.89 19.71 -0.97
CA GLY A 138 2.65 19.15 -2.10
C GLY A 138 3.88 18.31 -1.72
N ASP A 139 4.16 18.12 -0.43
CA ASP A 139 5.34 17.36 0.04
C ASP A 139 5.10 15.84 0.03
N TRP A 140 4.84 15.29 -1.16
CA TRP A 140 4.75 13.85 -1.38
C TRP A 140 6.07 13.10 -1.14
N PRO A 141 7.27 13.66 -1.41
CA PRO A 141 8.52 13.00 -1.08
C PRO A 141 8.65 12.64 0.40
N SER A 142 8.18 13.49 1.32
CA SER A 142 8.20 13.16 2.76
C SER A 142 7.26 12.00 3.09
N VAL A 143 6.09 11.92 2.46
CA VAL A 143 5.15 10.80 2.63
C VAL A 143 5.76 9.51 2.11
N ALA A 144 6.31 9.53 0.90
CA ALA A 144 6.98 8.37 0.31
C ALA A 144 8.12 7.87 1.20
N LYS A 145 8.95 8.79 1.72
CA LYS A 145 10.01 8.42 2.66
C LYS A 145 9.47 7.75 3.92
N GLN A 146 8.43 8.29 4.54
CA GLN A 146 7.81 7.70 5.74
C GLN A 146 7.28 6.29 5.47
N VAL A 147 6.67 6.07 4.30
CA VAL A 147 6.18 4.75 3.87
C VAL A 147 7.33 3.78 3.68
N LEU A 148 8.39 4.19 2.99
CA LEU A 148 9.56 3.35 2.75
C LEU A 148 10.29 2.99 4.04
N ASP A 149 10.50 3.95 4.94
CA ASP A 149 11.08 3.70 6.26
C ASP A 149 10.23 2.68 7.06
N ALA A 150 8.90 2.76 6.96
CA ALA A 150 7.99 1.84 7.62
C ALA A 150 8.01 0.44 6.98
N LEU A 151 8.17 0.33 5.67
CA LEU A 151 8.36 -0.93 4.96
C LEU A 151 9.66 -1.61 5.39
N ASP A 152 10.77 -0.87 5.41
CA ASP A 152 12.06 -1.41 5.82
C ASP A 152 12.02 -1.96 7.25
N VAL A 153 11.36 -1.26 8.18
CA VAL A 153 11.15 -1.76 9.56
C VAL A 153 10.31 -3.04 9.56
N MET A 154 9.24 -3.12 8.77
CA MET A 154 8.39 -4.29 8.69
C MET A 154 9.15 -5.51 8.17
N PHE A 155 9.99 -5.35 7.14
CA PHE A 155 10.82 -6.43 6.62
C PHE A 155 11.90 -6.88 7.59
N LEU A 156 12.55 -5.97 8.32
CA LEU A 156 13.52 -6.33 9.34
C LEU A 156 12.90 -7.18 10.43
N LEU A 157 11.70 -6.82 10.90
CA LEU A 157 10.95 -7.60 11.90
C LEU A 157 10.54 -8.99 11.38
N ASP A 158 10.15 -9.11 10.13
CA ASP A 158 9.82 -10.40 9.53
C ASP A 158 11.05 -11.29 9.34
N LEU A 159 12.19 -10.72 8.95
CA LEU A 159 13.46 -11.46 8.85
C LEU A 159 13.92 -11.96 10.23
N GLU A 160 13.79 -11.15 11.28
CA GLU A 160 14.11 -11.56 12.65
C GLU A 160 13.20 -12.71 13.13
N ARG A 161 11.88 -12.63 12.85
CA ARG A 161 10.93 -13.71 13.14
C ARG A 161 11.28 -15.01 12.42
N LEU A 162 11.65 -14.94 11.14
CA LEU A 162 12.05 -16.10 10.34
C LEU A 162 13.35 -16.71 10.86
N ALA A 163 14.31 -15.89 11.28
CA ALA A 163 15.55 -16.35 11.89
C ALA A 163 15.31 -17.05 13.24
N ALA A 164 14.41 -16.51 14.07
CA ALA A 164 14.06 -17.10 15.36
C ALA A 164 13.38 -18.47 15.25
N VAL A 165 12.60 -18.70 14.18
CA VAL A 165 11.92 -19.98 13.91
C VAL A 165 12.91 -21.06 13.44
N LYS A 166 14.05 -20.69 12.85
CA LYS A 166 15.05 -21.62 12.31
C LYS A 166 16.06 -22.14 13.32
N LEU A 167 16.09 -21.62 14.55
CA LEU A 167 16.98 -22.13 15.59
C LEU A 167 16.36 -23.39 16.22
N PRO A 168 16.93 -24.60 16.01
CA PRO A 168 16.52 -25.77 16.78
C PRO A 168 16.84 -25.52 18.27
N ALA A 169 15.95 -25.95 19.12
CA ALA A 169 16.20 -25.92 20.57
C ALA A 169 17.53 -26.66 20.87
N PRO A 170 18.37 -26.13 21.76
CA PRO A 170 19.59 -26.84 22.17
C PRO A 170 19.18 -28.18 22.75
N SER A 171 19.66 -29.27 22.12
CA SER A 171 19.53 -30.61 22.68
C SER A 171 20.38 -30.69 23.94
N HIS A 172 19.73 -30.62 25.11
CA HIS A 172 20.37 -30.95 26.35
C HIS A 172 20.57 -32.46 26.37
N GLY A 173 21.86 -32.89 26.13
CA GLY A 173 22.34 -34.24 26.41
C GLY A 173 22.70 -34.40 27.89
#